data_6d10b52257b0effecb720b37c3be80ab
#
_entry.id   6d10b52257b0effecb720b37c3be80ab
#
_cell.length_a   1.000
_cell.length_b   1.000
_cell.length_c   1.000
_cell.angle_alpha   90.00
_cell.angle_beta   90.00
_cell.angle_gamma   90.00
#
_symmetry.space_group_name_H-M   'P 1'
#
loop_
_entity.id
_entity.type
_entity.pdbx_description
1 polymer ?
#
loop_
_entity_poly.entity_id
_entity_poly.type
_entity_poly.pdbx_seq_one_letter_code
_entity_poly.pdbx_strand_id
1 'polypeptide(L)'
;MFRAFFLSVRQLGDPKIVLVFLKSLAVTLVLLALFGAGLWYGAQRLVLWLGAGTTTGGAIGVVTMLLWLGAALLLFRVIAVAVVGLFADDVVAAVEARHYPEALAEARDVPFGRSLAMGLGSIGRLVLINLAVSPLYLVLLITGVGTAVLFFIVNGWLLGQDLGEMVAARHIPRDGMKSWRGSTSPQRFALGLVGTGLFLVPILNLVAPVLGAAMATHLFHGRRRA
;
A
#
# COMPACT_ATOMS: atom_id res chain seq x y z
N MET A 1 4.46 17.90 -10.41
CA MET A 1 4.77 16.45 -10.39
C MET A 1 6.26 16.18 -10.46
N PHE A 2 7.00 16.60 -11.50
CA PHE A 2 8.44 16.33 -11.61
C PHE A 2 9.25 16.78 -10.38
N ARG A 3 9.00 18.01 -9.90
CA ARG A 3 9.66 18.53 -8.69
C ARG A 3 9.39 17.64 -7.45
N ALA A 4 8.16 17.21 -7.25
CA ALA A 4 7.80 16.32 -6.15
C ALA A 4 8.53 14.98 -6.24
N PHE A 5 8.59 14.38 -7.43
CA PHE A 5 9.31 13.14 -7.68
C PHE A 5 10.80 13.26 -7.36
N PHE A 6 11.49 14.25 -7.95
CA PHE A 6 12.93 14.42 -7.70
C PHE A 6 13.26 14.75 -6.24
N LEU A 7 12.44 15.54 -5.56
CA LEU A 7 12.60 15.79 -4.13
C LEU A 7 12.44 14.50 -3.32
N SER A 8 11.47 13.66 -3.65
CA SER A 8 11.23 12.39 -2.96
C SER A 8 12.37 11.40 -3.18
N VAL A 9 12.88 11.29 -4.41
CA VAL A 9 14.04 10.44 -4.71
C VAL A 9 15.28 10.90 -3.94
N ARG A 10 15.53 12.19 -3.90
CA ARG A 10 16.67 12.76 -3.15
C ARG A 10 16.56 12.53 -1.65
N GLN A 11 15.35 12.37 -1.13
CA GLN A 11 15.09 12.10 0.28
C GLN A 11 15.20 10.63 0.69
N LEU A 12 15.25 9.69 -0.24
CA LEU A 12 15.44 8.26 0.09
C LEU A 12 16.71 8.00 0.91
N GLY A 13 17.72 8.86 0.77
CA GLY A 13 18.95 8.83 1.58
C GLY A 13 18.83 9.53 2.95
N ASP A 14 17.66 10.06 3.32
CA ASP A 14 17.50 10.71 4.62
C ASP A 14 17.50 9.66 5.74
N PRO A 15 18.35 9.82 6.78
CA PRO A 15 18.45 8.87 7.88
C PRO A 15 17.11 8.57 8.56
N LYS A 16 16.21 9.55 8.66
CA LYS A 16 14.87 9.36 9.25
C LYS A 16 14.01 8.45 8.36
N ILE A 17 14.01 8.66 7.04
CA ILE A 17 13.26 7.84 6.09
C ILE A 17 13.86 6.43 6.02
N VAL A 18 15.20 6.32 5.97
CA VAL A 18 15.89 5.02 6.01
C VAL A 18 15.54 4.27 7.30
N LEU A 19 15.50 4.95 8.44
CA LEU A 19 15.13 4.34 9.71
C LEU A 19 13.68 3.83 9.71
N VAL A 20 12.74 4.61 9.20
CA VAL A 20 11.33 4.20 9.05
C VAL A 20 11.24 2.97 8.13
N PHE A 21 11.93 2.99 7.00
CA PHE A 21 11.99 1.86 6.07
C PHE A 21 12.58 0.60 6.74
N LEU A 22 13.70 0.71 7.44
CA LEU A 22 14.32 -0.41 8.16
C LEU A 22 13.42 -0.96 9.28
N LYS A 23 12.74 -0.08 10.03
CA LYS A 23 11.75 -0.49 11.03
C LYS A 23 10.60 -1.26 10.40
N SER A 24 10.04 -0.77 9.29
CA SER A 24 8.95 -1.44 8.59
C SER A 24 9.39 -2.81 8.07
N LEU A 25 10.59 -2.89 7.51
CA LEU A 25 11.18 -4.14 7.04
C LEU A 25 11.38 -5.13 8.19
N ALA A 26 11.94 -4.68 9.31
CA ALA A 26 12.17 -5.52 10.50
C ALA A 26 10.84 -6.05 11.07
N VAL A 27 9.84 -5.19 11.23
CA VAL A 27 8.50 -5.60 11.69
C VAL A 27 7.87 -6.60 10.72
N THR A 28 7.98 -6.36 9.41
CA THR A 28 7.47 -7.29 8.39
C THR A 28 8.15 -8.66 8.52
N LEU A 29 9.47 -8.71 8.64
CA LEU A 29 10.23 -9.96 8.77
C LEU A 29 9.87 -10.72 10.06
N VAL A 30 9.72 -10.01 11.19
CA VAL A 30 9.31 -10.62 12.46
C VAL A 30 7.89 -11.19 12.34
N LEU A 31 6.95 -10.44 11.81
CA LEU A 31 5.57 -10.90 11.62
C LEU A 31 5.52 -12.11 10.68
N LEU A 32 6.30 -12.11 9.60
CA LEU A 32 6.40 -13.24 8.69
C LEU A 32 6.99 -14.47 9.36
N ALA A 33 8.04 -14.31 10.17
CA ALA A 33 8.65 -15.42 10.90
C ALA A 33 7.66 -16.02 11.91
N LEU A 34 6.98 -15.18 12.70
CA LEU A 34 5.98 -15.63 13.67
C LEU A 34 4.80 -16.32 12.98
N PHE A 35 4.34 -15.75 11.88
CA PHE A 35 3.22 -16.31 11.13
C PHE A 35 3.60 -17.61 10.41
N GLY A 36 4.78 -17.65 9.81
CA GLY A 36 5.34 -18.86 9.18
C GLY A 36 5.49 -20.00 10.19
N ALA A 37 6.01 -19.71 11.38
CA ALA A 37 6.11 -20.68 12.47
C ALA A 37 4.71 -21.17 12.93
N GLY A 38 3.75 -20.26 13.06
CA GLY A 38 2.38 -20.58 13.43
C GLY A 38 1.69 -21.48 12.40
N LEU A 39 1.82 -21.15 11.12
CA LEU A 39 1.30 -21.97 10.02
C LEU A 39 1.95 -23.36 9.97
N TRP A 40 3.27 -23.42 10.14
CA TRP A 40 4.00 -24.69 10.18
C TRP A 40 3.50 -25.58 11.32
N TYR A 41 3.41 -25.02 12.53
CA TYR A 41 2.90 -25.74 13.69
C TYR A 41 1.44 -26.18 13.51
N GLY A 42 0.59 -25.30 12.98
CA GLY A 42 -0.81 -25.60 12.66
C GLY A 42 -0.94 -26.71 11.62
N ALA A 43 -0.12 -26.68 10.56
CA ALA A 43 -0.10 -27.73 9.54
C ALA A 43 0.30 -29.09 10.12
N GLN A 44 1.34 -29.14 10.98
CA GLN A 44 1.73 -30.37 11.66
C GLN A 44 0.60 -30.94 12.55
N ARG A 45 -0.06 -30.07 13.31
CA ARG A 45 -1.19 -30.48 14.16
C ARG A 45 -2.37 -31.01 13.34
N LEU A 46 -2.66 -30.38 12.20
CA LEU A 46 -3.73 -30.80 11.30
C LEU A 46 -3.43 -32.18 10.69
N VAL A 47 -2.20 -32.41 10.25
CA VAL A 47 -1.76 -33.72 9.72
C VAL A 47 -1.91 -34.82 10.77
N LEU A 48 -1.50 -34.57 12.01
CA LEU A 48 -1.66 -35.52 13.12
C LEU A 48 -3.13 -35.76 13.44
N TRP A 49 -3.97 -34.74 13.43
CA TRP A 49 -5.40 -34.83 13.71
C TRP A 49 -6.17 -35.62 12.64
N LEU A 50 -5.76 -35.49 11.37
CA LEU A 50 -6.33 -36.26 10.25
C LEU A 50 -5.90 -37.73 10.22
N GLY A 51 -5.10 -38.21 11.19
CA GLY A 51 -4.66 -39.57 11.27
C GLY A 51 -3.76 -40.01 10.12
N ALA A 52 -3.10 -39.09 9.45
CA ALA A 52 -2.15 -39.38 8.38
C ALA A 52 -0.90 -40.07 8.95
N GLY A 53 -1.01 -41.36 9.18
CA GLY A 53 0.13 -42.21 9.51
C GLY A 53 1.13 -42.26 8.34
N THR A 54 2.32 -42.74 8.62
CA THR A 54 3.52 -42.71 7.76
C THR A 54 3.38 -43.34 6.36
N THR A 55 2.34 -44.06 6.06
CA THR A 55 2.11 -44.76 4.78
C THR A 55 1.24 -43.98 3.78
N THR A 56 0.37 -43.08 4.24
CA THR A 56 -0.42 -42.19 3.37
C THR A 56 0.27 -40.84 3.16
N GLY A 57 1.46 -40.67 3.72
CA GLY A 57 2.14 -39.38 3.90
C GLY A 57 2.59 -38.64 2.61
N GLY A 58 2.74 -39.36 1.49
CA GLY A 58 3.27 -38.73 0.29
C GLY A 58 2.30 -37.69 -0.32
N ALA A 59 1.10 -38.08 -0.70
CA ALA A 59 0.15 -37.21 -1.39
C ALA A 59 -0.46 -36.16 -0.43
N ILE A 60 -0.83 -36.55 0.80
CA ILE A 60 -1.37 -35.64 1.82
C ILE A 60 -0.30 -34.63 2.23
N GLY A 61 0.96 -35.06 2.40
CA GLY A 61 2.08 -34.16 2.70
C GLY A 61 2.31 -33.12 1.61
N VAL A 62 2.27 -33.49 0.34
CA VAL A 62 2.40 -32.58 -0.80
C VAL A 62 1.23 -31.57 -0.84
N VAL A 63 -0.01 -32.03 -0.69
CA VAL A 63 -1.18 -31.15 -0.67
C VAL A 63 -1.09 -30.17 0.49
N THR A 64 -0.73 -30.63 1.70
CA THR A 64 -0.56 -29.75 2.88
C THR A 64 0.55 -28.73 2.66
N MET A 65 1.68 -29.12 2.06
CA MET A 65 2.77 -28.22 1.73
C MET A 65 2.36 -27.18 0.70
N LEU A 66 1.60 -27.54 -0.34
CA LEU A 66 1.08 -26.61 -1.34
C LEU A 66 0.08 -25.62 -0.74
N LEU A 67 -0.84 -26.09 0.10
CA LEU A 67 -1.78 -25.24 0.82
C LEU A 67 -1.05 -24.30 1.77
N TRP A 68 -0.04 -24.79 2.48
CA TRP A 68 0.80 -23.96 3.36
C TRP A 68 1.56 -22.91 2.57
N LEU A 69 2.18 -23.25 1.45
CA LEU A 69 2.91 -22.32 0.58
C LEU A 69 1.95 -21.26 0.02
N GLY A 70 0.77 -21.66 -0.45
CA GLY A 70 -0.26 -20.74 -0.92
C GLY A 70 -0.74 -19.78 0.17
N ALA A 71 -1.01 -20.30 1.37
CA ALA A 71 -1.37 -19.47 2.52
C ALA A 71 -0.24 -18.52 2.93
N ALA A 72 1.00 -18.98 2.94
CA ALA A 72 2.17 -18.16 3.25
C ALA A 72 2.35 -17.01 2.26
N LEU A 73 2.19 -17.26 0.96
CA LEU A 73 2.27 -16.23 -0.09
C LEU A 73 1.14 -15.19 0.02
N LEU A 74 -0.09 -15.63 0.29
CA LEU A 74 -1.22 -14.72 0.47
C LEU A 74 -1.03 -13.84 1.71
N LEU A 75 -0.62 -14.44 2.82
CA LEU A 75 -0.40 -13.74 4.07
C LEU A 75 0.81 -12.81 4.04
N PHE A 76 1.89 -13.22 3.37
CA PHE A 76 3.01 -12.32 3.10
C PHE A 76 2.54 -11.02 2.48
N ARG A 77 1.72 -11.11 1.44
CA ARG A 77 1.19 -9.93 0.76
C ARG A 77 0.34 -9.05 1.67
N VAL A 78 -0.54 -9.66 2.47
CA VAL A 78 -1.42 -8.93 3.40
C VAL A 78 -0.61 -8.24 4.49
N ILE A 79 0.35 -8.95 5.10
CA ILE A 79 1.21 -8.40 6.15
C ILE A 79 2.08 -7.27 5.59
N ALA A 80 2.70 -7.48 4.43
CA ALA A 80 3.56 -6.46 3.81
C ALA A 80 2.78 -5.18 3.52
N VAL A 81 1.57 -5.28 2.96
CA VAL A 81 0.71 -4.11 2.69
C VAL A 81 0.27 -3.42 3.99
N ALA A 82 -0.12 -4.19 5.01
CA ALA A 82 -0.54 -3.63 6.30
C ALA A 82 0.61 -2.90 7.00
N VAL A 83 1.80 -3.49 7.02
CA VAL A 83 2.99 -2.86 7.63
C VAL A 83 3.37 -1.59 6.91
N VAL A 84 3.40 -1.61 5.57
CA VAL A 84 3.68 -0.41 4.77
C VAL A 84 2.65 0.69 5.07
N GLY A 85 1.37 0.34 5.21
CA GLY A 85 0.31 1.29 5.57
C GLY A 85 0.53 1.94 6.94
N LEU A 86 0.97 1.16 7.94
CA LEU A 86 1.26 1.68 9.29
C LEU A 86 2.42 2.69 9.31
N PHE A 87 3.43 2.49 8.47
CA PHE A 87 4.61 3.37 8.42
C PHE A 87 4.48 4.52 7.41
N ALA A 88 3.42 4.56 6.62
CA ALA A 88 3.21 5.65 5.65
C ALA A 88 3.06 7.01 6.33
N ASP A 89 2.39 7.07 7.48
CA ASP A 89 2.25 8.29 8.28
C ASP A 89 3.60 8.78 8.85
N ASP A 90 4.48 7.87 9.24
CA ASP A 90 5.84 8.20 9.70
C ASP A 90 6.68 8.81 8.57
N VAL A 91 6.52 8.31 7.34
CA VAL A 91 7.18 8.89 6.15
C VAL A 91 6.67 10.30 5.90
N VAL A 92 5.35 10.52 5.96
CA VAL A 92 4.74 11.85 5.80
C VAL A 92 5.32 12.81 6.84
N ALA A 93 5.33 12.42 8.12
CA ALA A 93 5.87 13.24 9.20
C ALA A 93 7.37 13.53 9.02
N ALA A 94 8.18 12.57 8.56
CA ALA A 94 9.60 12.77 8.28
C ALA A 94 9.84 13.78 7.14
N VAL A 95 9.03 13.71 6.07
CA VAL A 95 9.09 14.67 4.96
C VAL A 95 8.65 16.06 5.41
N GLU A 96 7.58 16.16 6.19
CA GLU A 96 7.08 17.42 6.75
C GLU A 96 8.10 18.06 7.68
N ALA A 97 8.72 17.28 8.58
CA ALA A 97 9.74 17.77 9.50
C ALA A 97 10.93 18.44 8.78
N ARG A 98 11.27 17.94 7.61
CA ARG A 98 12.41 18.46 6.84
C ARG A 98 12.07 19.65 5.94
N HIS A 99 10.92 19.61 5.28
CA HIS A 99 10.58 20.55 4.22
C HIS A 99 9.43 21.50 4.55
N TYR A 100 8.60 21.11 5.52
CA TYR A 100 7.36 21.82 5.88
C TYR A 100 7.16 21.86 7.41
N PRO A 101 8.15 22.34 8.19
CA PRO A 101 8.09 22.26 9.66
C PRO A 101 6.89 23.02 10.25
N GLU A 102 6.48 24.12 9.63
CA GLU A 102 5.28 24.88 10.04
C GLU A 102 4.01 24.04 9.86
N ALA A 103 3.91 23.33 8.72
CA ALA A 103 2.78 22.45 8.45
C ALA A 103 2.73 21.26 9.40
N LEU A 104 3.89 20.70 9.77
CA LEU A 104 3.97 19.65 10.77
C LEU A 104 3.47 20.10 12.14
N ALA A 105 3.78 21.34 12.54
CA ALA A 105 3.31 21.89 13.82
C ALA A 105 1.77 22.05 13.87
N GLU A 106 1.13 22.23 12.72
CA GLU A 106 -0.33 22.32 12.58
C GLU A 106 -0.99 20.95 12.29
N ALA A 107 -0.19 19.93 11.98
CA ALA A 107 -0.69 18.59 11.64
C ALA A 107 -1.42 17.97 12.84
N ARG A 108 -2.54 17.32 12.55
CA ARG A 108 -3.33 16.62 13.56
C ARG A 108 -3.14 15.12 13.40
N ASP A 109 -2.95 14.42 14.50
CA ASP A 109 -2.97 12.98 14.48
C ASP A 109 -4.35 12.50 14.03
N VAL A 110 -4.36 11.58 13.08
CA VAL A 110 -5.62 10.98 12.60
C VAL A 110 -6.04 9.94 13.63
N PRO A 111 -7.19 10.10 14.30
CA PRO A 111 -7.65 9.11 15.26
C PRO A 111 -7.76 7.72 14.62
N PHE A 112 -7.39 6.68 15.35
CA PHE A 112 -7.40 5.29 14.87
C PHE A 112 -8.71 4.90 14.17
N GLY A 113 -9.86 5.25 14.76
CA GLY A 113 -11.17 4.99 14.14
C GLY A 113 -11.35 5.67 12.77
N ARG A 114 -10.77 6.86 12.56
CA ARG A 114 -10.80 7.56 11.28
C ARG A 114 -9.89 6.87 10.26
N SER A 115 -8.69 6.48 10.68
CA SER A 115 -7.74 5.73 9.82
C SER A 115 -8.34 4.40 9.39
N LEU A 116 -8.97 3.67 10.32
CA LEU A 116 -9.66 2.42 10.03
C LEU A 116 -10.83 2.62 9.05
N ALA A 117 -11.67 3.63 9.26
CA ALA A 117 -12.77 3.95 8.34
C ALA A 117 -12.28 4.34 6.94
N MET A 118 -11.16 5.06 6.85
CA MET A 118 -10.53 5.40 5.57
C MET A 118 -9.99 4.15 4.87
N GLY A 119 -9.31 3.27 5.59
CA GLY A 119 -8.81 2.00 5.06
C GLY A 119 -9.94 1.09 4.57
N LEU A 120 -11.00 0.90 5.36
CA LEU A 120 -12.18 0.13 4.95
C LEU A 120 -12.88 0.77 3.74
N GLY A 121 -12.98 2.09 3.70
CA GLY A 121 -13.52 2.83 2.56
C GLY A 121 -12.67 2.65 1.29
N SER A 122 -11.35 2.61 1.42
CA SER A 122 -10.42 2.32 0.32
C SER A 122 -10.61 0.88 -0.21
N ILE A 123 -10.68 -0.10 0.68
CA ILE A 123 -10.95 -1.50 0.31
C ILE A 123 -12.31 -1.62 -0.39
N GLY A 124 -13.35 -1.02 0.17
CA GLY A 124 -14.69 -1.01 -0.44
C GLY A 124 -14.67 -0.40 -1.84
N ARG A 125 -14.01 0.74 -2.02
CA ARG A 125 -13.82 1.42 -3.30
C ARG A 125 -13.05 0.55 -4.31
N LEU A 126 -11.95 -0.06 -3.85
CA LEU A 126 -11.16 -0.99 -4.67
C LEU A 126 -12.01 -2.16 -5.18
N VAL A 127 -12.76 -2.82 -4.30
CA VAL A 127 -13.61 -3.96 -4.66
C VAL A 127 -14.71 -3.54 -5.61
N LEU A 128 -15.45 -2.47 -5.29
CA LEU A 128 -16.58 -2.00 -6.11
C LEU A 128 -16.13 -1.58 -7.51
N ILE A 129 -15.02 -0.84 -7.62
CA ILE A 129 -14.54 -0.38 -8.91
C ILE A 129 -14.00 -1.54 -9.74
N ASN A 130 -13.21 -2.45 -9.15
CA ASN A 130 -12.72 -3.61 -9.88
C ASN A 130 -13.87 -4.53 -10.32
N LEU A 131 -14.90 -4.71 -9.51
CA LEU A 131 -16.08 -5.47 -9.88
C LEU A 131 -16.86 -4.78 -11.03
N ALA A 132 -17.04 -3.46 -10.95
CA ALA A 132 -17.73 -2.69 -12.00
C ALA A 132 -16.97 -2.68 -13.33
N VAL A 133 -15.63 -2.68 -13.26
CA VAL A 133 -14.74 -2.65 -14.45
C VAL A 133 -14.43 -4.06 -14.97
N SER A 134 -14.74 -5.12 -14.20
CA SER A 134 -14.41 -6.50 -14.57
C SER A 134 -14.98 -6.94 -15.95
N PRO A 135 -16.22 -6.58 -16.37
CA PRO A 135 -16.67 -6.91 -17.72
C PRO A 135 -15.82 -6.27 -18.81
N LEU A 136 -15.35 -5.03 -18.56
CA LEU A 136 -14.50 -4.32 -19.51
C LEU A 136 -13.12 -4.95 -19.62
N TYR A 137 -12.57 -5.48 -18.51
CA TYR A 137 -11.34 -6.27 -18.53
C TYR A 137 -11.46 -7.48 -19.45
N LEU A 138 -12.59 -8.21 -19.38
CA LEU A 138 -12.85 -9.37 -20.23
C LEU A 138 -12.92 -9.00 -21.70
N VAL A 139 -13.61 -7.92 -22.03
CA VAL A 139 -13.70 -7.43 -23.43
C VAL A 139 -12.35 -7.00 -23.96
N LEU A 140 -11.58 -6.27 -23.15
CA LEU A 140 -10.27 -5.76 -23.55
C LEU A 140 -9.19 -6.85 -23.59
N LEU A 141 -9.43 -8.03 -23.00
CA LEU A 141 -8.51 -9.16 -23.08
C LEU A 141 -8.21 -9.55 -24.53
N ILE A 142 -9.18 -9.39 -25.44
CA ILE A 142 -9.05 -9.69 -26.88
C ILE A 142 -7.99 -8.80 -27.55
N THR A 143 -7.76 -7.59 -27.02
CA THR A 143 -6.79 -6.63 -27.58
C THR A 143 -5.34 -6.92 -27.18
N GLY A 144 -5.09 -7.82 -26.21
CA GLY A 144 -3.80 -8.14 -25.64
C GLY A 144 -3.20 -7.03 -24.75
N VAL A 145 -3.39 -5.76 -25.08
CA VAL A 145 -2.81 -4.60 -24.34
C VAL A 145 -3.88 -3.82 -23.55
N GLY A 146 -5.12 -3.83 -23.99
CA GLY A 146 -6.20 -3.03 -23.41
C GLY A 146 -6.43 -3.29 -21.92
N THR A 147 -6.34 -4.55 -21.51
CA THR A 147 -6.47 -4.95 -20.10
C THR A 147 -5.37 -4.33 -19.24
N ALA A 148 -4.12 -4.34 -19.72
CA ALA A 148 -2.98 -3.76 -18.98
C ALA A 148 -3.12 -2.24 -18.85
N VAL A 149 -3.55 -1.55 -19.92
CA VAL A 149 -3.79 -0.10 -19.91
C VAL A 149 -4.91 0.25 -18.95
N LEU A 150 -6.04 -0.46 -19.01
CA LEU A 150 -7.18 -0.25 -18.11
C LEU A 150 -6.78 -0.49 -16.66
N PHE A 151 -6.04 -1.59 -16.38
CA PHE A 151 -5.50 -1.88 -15.06
C PHE A 151 -4.63 -0.73 -14.54
N PHE A 152 -3.74 -0.21 -15.35
CA PHE A 152 -2.86 0.90 -15.00
C PHE A 152 -3.64 2.18 -14.66
N ILE A 153 -4.66 2.50 -15.46
CA ILE A 153 -5.53 3.67 -15.24
C ILE A 153 -6.34 3.54 -13.95
N VAL A 154 -7.01 2.39 -13.76
CA VAL A 154 -7.85 2.14 -12.58
C VAL A 154 -7.04 2.14 -11.30
N ASN A 155 -5.91 1.43 -11.29
CA ASN A 155 -5.04 1.40 -10.11
C ASN A 155 -4.35 2.74 -9.87
N GLY A 156 -3.96 3.47 -10.91
CA GLY A 156 -3.46 4.83 -10.79
C GLY A 156 -4.48 5.77 -10.16
N TRP A 157 -5.75 5.67 -10.56
CA TRP A 157 -6.80 6.47 -9.94
C TRP A 157 -7.00 6.10 -8.45
N LEU A 158 -7.10 4.81 -8.12
CA LEU A 158 -7.28 4.32 -6.75
C LEU A 158 -6.11 4.73 -5.85
N LEU A 159 -4.90 4.42 -6.27
CA LEU A 159 -3.68 4.73 -5.51
C LEU A 159 -3.51 6.24 -5.28
N GLY A 160 -3.80 7.04 -6.30
CA GLY A 160 -3.72 8.49 -6.18
C GLY A 160 -4.73 9.07 -5.20
N GLN A 161 -5.93 8.47 -5.09
CA GLN A 161 -6.90 8.82 -4.07
C GLN A 161 -6.35 8.52 -2.68
N ASP A 162 -5.88 7.30 -2.46
CA ASP A 162 -5.43 6.84 -1.15
C ASP A 162 -4.21 7.63 -0.65
N LEU A 163 -3.19 7.80 -1.49
CA LEU A 163 -1.99 8.59 -1.15
C LEU A 163 -2.32 10.05 -0.85
N GLY A 164 -3.20 10.67 -1.64
CA GLY A 164 -3.61 12.04 -1.41
C GLY A 164 -4.43 12.21 -0.13
N GLU A 165 -5.39 11.31 0.12
CA GLU A 165 -6.26 11.35 1.28
C GLU A 165 -5.50 11.11 2.60
N MET A 166 -4.46 10.28 2.58
CA MET A 166 -3.59 10.03 3.73
C MET A 166 -2.96 11.33 4.25
N VAL A 167 -2.37 12.13 3.38
CA VAL A 167 -1.77 13.42 3.77
C VAL A 167 -2.85 14.43 4.13
N ALA A 168 -3.90 14.54 3.32
CA ALA A 168 -4.97 15.51 3.52
C ALA A 168 -5.71 15.30 4.85
N ALA A 169 -5.85 14.06 5.31
CA ALA A 169 -6.53 13.74 6.56
C ALA A 169 -5.88 14.37 7.80
N ARG A 170 -4.58 14.66 7.75
CA ARG A 170 -3.81 15.31 8.82
C ARG A 170 -4.02 16.82 8.85
N HIS A 171 -4.38 17.44 7.71
CA HIS A 171 -4.40 18.90 7.53
C HIS A 171 -5.77 19.48 7.21
N ILE A 172 -6.72 18.64 6.78
CA ILE A 172 -8.05 19.08 6.34
C ILE A 172 -9.13 18.47 7.22
N PRO A 173 -10.02 19.31 7.79
CA PRO A 173 -11.20 18.81 8.50
C PRO A 173 -12.13 18.02 7.57
N ARG A 174 -12.99 17.18 8.15
CA ARG A 174 -13.89 16.31 7.37
C ARG A 174 -14.75 17.07 6.36
N ASP A 175 -15.24 18.24 6.74
CA ASP A 175 -16.13 19.06 5.94
C ASP A 175 -15.44 19.63 4.69
N GLY A 176 -14.14 19.92 4.79
CA GLY A 176 -13.31 20.41 3.68
C GLY A 176 -12.86 19.34 2.69
N MET A 177 -12.90 18.06 3.09
CA MET A 177 -12.37 16.95 2.28
C MET A 177 -13.08 16.80 0.93
N LYS A 178 -14.39 17.03 0.86
CA LYS A 178 -15.16 16.92 -0.40
C LYS A 178 -14.71 17.94 -1.43
N SER A 179 -14.59 19.19 -1.03
CA SER A 179 -14.11 20.30 -1.89
C SER A 179 -12.67 20.06 -2.33
N TRP A 180 -11.80 19.68 -1.41
CA TRP A 180 -10.40 19.34 -1.69
C TRP A 180 -10.28 18.19 -2.71
N ARG A 181 -11.07 17.12 -2.54
CA ARG A 181 -11.10 16.01 -3.50
C ARG A 181 -11.46 16.46 -4.92
N GLY A 182 -12.45 17.33 -5.07
CA GLY A 182 -12.84 17.87 -6.37
C GLY A 182 -11.73 18.69 -7.02
N SER A 183 -11.11 19.60 -6.26
CA SER A 183 -10.10 20.52 -6.77
C SER A 183 -8.73 19.89 -7.05
N THR A 184 -8.44 18.70 -6.51
CA THR A 184 -7.12 18.04 -6.63
C THR A 184 -7.14 16.76 -7.46
N SER A 185 -8.27 16.39 -8.03
CA SER A 185 -8.46 15.12 -8.74
C SER A 185 -7.40 14.84 -9.83
N PRO A 186 -7.08 15.77 -10.75
CA PRO A 186 -6.08 15.50 -11.80
C PRO A 186 -4.67 15.27 -11.23
N GLN A 187 -4.30 16.01 -10.18
CA GLN A 187 -2.99 15.90 -9.57
C GLN A 187 -2.83 14.57 -8.82
N ARG A 188 -3.88 14.15 -8.10
CA ARG A 188 -3.92 12.84 -7.42
C ARG A 188 -3.89 11.69 -8.43
N PHE A 189 -4.62 11.82 -9.54
CA PHE A 189 -4.55 10.84 -10.61
C PHE A 189 -3.13 10.72 -11.17
N ALA A 190 -2.48 11.83 -11.50
CA ALA A 190 -1.10 11.82 -11.97
C ALA A 190 -0.12 11.23 -10.94
N LEU A 191 -0.32 11.52 -9.63
CA LEU A 191 0.43 10.93 -8.53
C LEU A 191 0.28 9.40 -8.53
N GLY A 192 -0.97 8.93 -8.65
CA GLY A 192 -1.25 7.51 -8.64
C GLY A 192 -0.73 6.78 -9.87
N LEU A 193 -0.74 7.40 -11.07
CA LEU A 193 -0.12 6.82 -12.26
C LEU A 193 1.39 6.63 -12.07
N VAL A 194 2.10 7.62 -11.53
CA VAL A 194 3.53 7.50 -11.22
C VAL A 194 3.75 6.42 -10.17
N GLY A 195 2.95 6.41 -9.10
CA GLY A 195 3.00 5.37 -8.06
C GLY A 195 2.78 3.97 -8.62
N THR A 196 1.74 3.78 -9.43
CA THR A 196 1.45 2.48 -10.08
C THR A 196 2.62 2.06 -11.00
N GLY A 197 3.23 3.00 -11.72
CA GLY A 197 4.42 2.73 -12.53
C GLY A 197 5.61 2.26 -11.68
N LEU A 198 5.84 2.87 -10.51
CA LEU A 198 6.89 2.45 -9.58
C LEU A 198 6.66 1.02 -9.07
N PHE A 199 5.40 0.66 -8.80
CA PHE A 199 5.05 -0.70 -8.35
C PHE A 199 5.26 -1.78 -9.42
N LEU A 200 5.29 -1.43 -10.70
CA LEU A 200 5.54 -2.39 -11.80
C LEU A 200 7.00 -2.79 -11.92
N VAL A 201 7.92 -1.98 -11.42
CA VAL A 201 9.37 -2.27 -11.48
C VAL A 201 9.80 -2.99 -10.21
N PRO A 202 10.26 -4.26 -10.27
CA PRO A 202 10.50 -5.10 -9.08
C PRO A 202 11.38 -4.45 -8.01
N ILE A 203 12.47 -3.79 -8.39
CA ILE A 203 13.39 -3.12 -7.46
C ILE A 203 12.73 -1.87 -6.85
N LEU A 204 12.05 -1.08 -7.68
CA LEU A 204 11.38 0.14 -7.24
C LEU A 204 10.14 -0.15 -6.38
N ASN A 205 9.52 -1.32 -6.56
CA ASN A 205 8.37 -1.76 -5.78
C ASN A 205 8.64 -1.75 -4.26
N LEU A 206 9.85 -2.09 -3.84
CA LEU A 206 10.23 -2.06 -2.41
C LEU A 206 10.20 -0.64 -1.82
N VAL A 207 10.56 0.35 -2.60
CA VAL A 207 10.61 1.76 -2.15
C VAL A 207 9.39 2.57 -2.63
N ALA A 208 8.57 2.01 -3.51
CA ALA A 208 7.40 2.67 -4.09
C ALA A 208 6.42 3.24 -3.04
N PRO A 209 6.11 2.55 -1.92
CA PRO A 209 5.25 3.11 -0.88
C PRO A 209 5.83 4.35 -0.23
N VAL A 210 7.13 4.33 0.08
CA VAL A 210 7.85 5.46 0.68
C VAL A 210 7.91 6.64 -0.28
N LEU A 211 8.26 6.37 -1.54
CA LEU A 211 8.26 7.38 -2.60
C LEU A 211 6.87 7.96 -2.83
N GLY A 212 5.83 7.12 -2.86
CA GLY A 212 4.45 7.55 -3.01
C GLY A 212 3.99 8.48 -1.90
N ALA A 213 4.26 8.13 -0.65
CA ALA A 213 3.95 8.96 0.51
C ALA A 213 4.71 10.30 0.49
N ALA A 214 6.01 10.28 0.18
CA ALA A 214 6.82 11.48 0.07
C ALA A 214 6.34 12.40 -1.08
N MET A 215 6.03 11.84 -2.25
CA MET A 215 5.48 12.59 -3.38
C MET A 215 4.12 13.19 -3.07
N ALA A 216 3.24 12.45 -2.38
CA ALA A 216 1.94 12.94 -1.94
C ALA A 216 2.09 14.16 -1.02
N THR A 217 3.03 14.09 -0.06
CA THR A 217 3.34 15.18 0.87
C THR A 217 3.84 16.43 0.14
N HIS A 218 4.80 16.26 -0.76
CA HIS A 218 5.30 17.39 -1.56
C HIS A 218 4.23 17.99 -2.48
N LEU A 219 3.36 17.16 -3.03
CA LEU A 219 2.28 17.63 -3.89
C LEU A 219 1.23 18.42 -3.11
N PHE A 220 0.88 17.93 -1.92
CA PHE A 220 -0.10 18.58 -1.03
C PHE A 220 0.39 19.96 -0.57
N HIS A 221 1.60 20.05 -0.03
CA HIS A 221 2.15 21.31 0.49
C HIS A 221 2.64 22.26 -0.60
N GLY A 222 3.13 21.74 -1.74
CA GLY A 222 3.55 22.56 -2.86
C GLY A 222 2.42 23.43 -3.45
N ARG A 223 1.17 22.98 -3.33
CA ARG A 223 0.00 23.73 -3.78
C ARG A 223 -0.44 24.83 -2.79
N ARG A 224 -0.17 24.65 -1.50
CA ARG A 224 -0.50 25.65 -0.47
C ARG A 224 0.41 26.87 -0.51
N ARG A 225 1.58 26.74 -1.17
CA ARG A 225 2.57 27.82 -1.32
C ARG A 225 2.48 28.54 -2.68
N ALA A 226 1.69 28.05 -3.61
CA ALA A 226 1.44 28.65 -4.92
C ALA A 226 0.09 29.39 -4.93
#